data_de00f1386f5f27dcb9011fe5107135af
#
_entry.id   de00f1386f5f27dcb9011fe5107135af
#
_cell.length_a   1.000
_cell.length_b   1.000
_cell.length_c   1.000
_cell.angle_alpha   90.00
_cell.angle_beta   90.00
_cell.angle_gamma   90.00
#
_symmetry.space_group_name_H-M   'P 1'
#
loop_
_entity.id
_entity.type
_entity.pdbx_description
1 polymer ?
#
loop_
_entity_poly.entity_id
_entity_poly.type
_entity_poly.pdbx_seq_one_letter_code
_entity_poly.pdbx_strand_id
1 'polypeptide(L)'
;MFIDSHAHLTSRQFDDDRDEVIRRAFDAGVEYIINPGSDLEDSRKAVDLSDKHTNVYACVGFHPHDAKKADETSLQEIEELSKHPKVVAIGEIGLDFHYDFSPRDVQEQVFRAQIEMAQRRNLPIVIHTRESNDETLKIVEEAVASRPEWRSKSLSPHSRFPSPKGVFHCFSGDPQQAWKVINLGFNVSLPGIVTFKNAGLASIVASEVSAEHFLLETDSPYLAPVPHRGKRNEPAYIPLIAAKIAELQRLSVEDLARASSYGVYKLFGIGQPKQPQIVYKLRNSLYINLTIRCNADCVFCDRKGEAIIKGHNLRIEREPSSQEVVDAIVDPTKYDEIVFCGYGEPTIRLDVVKEVSKWVKDRGGKTRLNTDGHGNVINKRNIVPELVGLIDAVSISLNTTDPKLYGELMRIDGERLFPAMIDFAQQAVKHLPKVVMTIVDIDKVDKEKARAFVEDEIGATFVTRPYF
;
A
#
# COMPACT_ATOMS: atom_id res chain seq x y z
N MET A 1 -7.36 -13.04 -1.35
CA MET A 1 -6.11 -13.24 -2.10
C MET A 1 -4.95 -12.84 -1.21
N PHE A 2 -4.03 -13.77 -0.97
CA PHE A 2 -2.78 -13.50 -0.26
C PHE A 2 -1.61 -13.73 -1.20
N ILE A 3 -0.48 -13.09 -0.92
CA ILE A 3 0.80 -13.36 -1.57
C ILE A 3 1.83 -13.51 -0.46
N ASP A 4 2.62 -14.57 -0.50
CA ASP A 4 3.80 -14.72 0.37
C ASP A 4 5.00 -14.10 -0.34
N SER A 5 5.43 -12.93 0.12
CA SER A 5 6.50 -12.18 -0.52
C SER A 5 7.90 -12.70 -0.20
N HIS A 6 8.03 -13.68 0.73
CA HIS A 6 9.32 -14.24 1.11
C HIS A 6 9.16 -15.61 1.78
N ALA A 7 9.51 -16.68 1.07
CA ALA A 7 9.47 -18.06 1.55
C ALA A 7 10.57 -18.90 0.92
N HIS A 8 11.48 -19.46 1.72
CA HIS A 8 12.59 -20.31 1.26
C HIS A 8 12.13 -21.72 0.91
N LEU A 9 11.33 -21.85 -0.14
CA LEU A 9 10.81 -23.15 -0.60
C LEU A 9 11.91 -24.11 -1.07
N THR A 10 13.10 -23.59 -1.45
CA THR A 10 14.27 -24.39 -1.83
C THR A 10 15.01 -24.97 -0.63
N SER A 11 14.66 -24.57 0.60
CA SER A 11 15.22 -25.13 1.83
C SER A 11 15.10 -26.65 1.88
N ARG A 12 16.18 -27.31 2.35
CA ARG A 12 16.20 -28.78 2.57
C ARG A 12 15.11 -29.28 3.52
N GLN A 13 14.58 -28.40 4.36
CA GLN A 13 13.48 -28.77 5.26
C GLN A 13 12.18 -29.08 4.51
N PHE A 14 12.09 -28.75 3.23
CA PHE A 14 10.93 -29.04 2.37
C PHE A 14 11.19 -30.15 1.33
N ASP A 15 12.38 -30.77 1.29
CA ASP A 15 12.75 -31.74 0.25
C ASP A 15 11.74 -32.88 0.11
N ASP A 16 11.20 -33.36 1.24
CA ASP A 16 10.29 -34.52 1.26
C ASP A 16 8.84 -34.17 0.85
N ASP A 17 8.39 -32.88 0.99
CA ASP A 17 6.98 -32.50 0.79
C ASP A 17 6.78 -31.11 0.15
N ARG A 18 7.77 -30.59 -0.58
CA ARG A 18 7.74 -29.25 -1.19
C ARG A 18 6.50 -28.97 -2.00
N ASP A 19 6.14 -29.89 -2.90
CA ASP A 19 4.97 -29.72 -3.78
C ASP A 19 3.65 -29.73 -2.97
N GLU A 20 3.61 -30.49 -1.87
CA GLU A 20 2.46 -30.48 -0.96
C GLU A 20 2.38 -29.21 -0.15
N VAL A 21 3.53 -28.64 0.29
CA VAL A 21 3.59 -27.33 0.96
C VAL A 21 3.05 -26.24 0.05
N ILE A 22 3.47 -26.23 -1.22
CA ILE A 22 2.97 -25.28 -2.23
C ILE A 22 1.47 -25.44 -2.44
N ARG A 23 0.98 -26.69 -2.56
CA ARG A 23 -0.46 -26.98 -2.70
C ARG A 23 -1.26 -26.49 -1.48
N ARG A 24 -0.80 -26.80 -0.26
CA ARG A 24 -1.46 -26.30 0.98
C ARG A 24 -1.52 -24.79 1.05
N ALA A 25 -0.49 -24.08 0.55
CA ALA A 25 -0.50 -22.61 0.46
C ALA A 25 -1.64 -22.12 -0.45
N PHE A 26 -1.80 -22.72 -1.62
CA PHE A 26 -2.88 -22.37 -2.56
C PHE A 26 -4.25 -22.69 -1.98
N ASP A 27 -4.40 -23.84 -1.32
CA ASP A 27 -5.63 -24.23 -0.62
C ASP A 27 -5.99 -23.24 0.52
N ALA A 28 -4.99 -22.61 1.15
CA ALA A 28 -5.16 -21.57 2.16
C ALA A 28 -5.42 -20.15 1.58
N GLY A 29 -5.50 -20.01 0.24
CA GLY A 29 -5.78 -18.76 -0.45
C GLY A 29 -4.55 -17.88 -0.74
N VAL A 30 -3.33 -18.46 -0.66
CA VAL A 30 -2.10 -17.84 -1.17
C VAL A 30 -2.07 -18.03 -2.68
N GLU A 31 -2.06 -16.95 -3.45
CA GLU A 31 -2.07 -17.03 -4.92
C GLU A 31 -0.68 -17.07 -5.53
N TYR A 32 0.28 -16.40 -4.90
CA TYR A 32 1.66 -16.33 -5.39
C TYR A 32 2.64 -16.43 -4.22
N ILE A 33 3.81 -17.01 -4.50
CA ILE A 33 4.92 -17.16 -3.55
C ILE A 33 6.21 -16.69 -4.21
N ILE A 34 7.00 -15.88 -3.49
CA ILE A 34 8.33 -15.44 -3.93
C ILE A 34 9.38 -16.17 -3.13
N ASN A 35 10.22 -16.95 -3.81
CA ASN A 35 11.29 -17.73 -3.22
C ASN A 35 12.64 -17.05 -3.46
N PRO A 36 13.31 -16.53 -2.42
CA PRO A 36 14.64 -15.98 -2.54
C PRO A 36 15.72 -17.08 -2.59
N GLY A 37 16.77 -16.84 -3.38
CA GLY A 37 18.01 -17.61 -3.32
C GLY A 37 18.96 -17.04 -2.28
N SER A 38 19.75 -17.89 -1.64
CA SER A 38 20.73 -17.52 -0.61
C SER A 38 22.20 -17.54 -1.12
N ASP A 39 22.47 -18.26 -2.20
CA ASP A 39 23.74 -18.28 -2.94
C ASP A 39 23.47 -18.65 -4.41
N LEU A 40 24.50 -18.81 -5.20
CA LEU A 40 24.36 -19.12 -6.64
C LEU A 40 23.64 -20.46 -6.89
N GLU A 41 23.95 -21.51 -6.11
CA GLU A 41 23.30 -22.83 -6.26
C GLU A 41 21.82 -22.75 -5.88
N ASP A 42 21.52 -22.09 -4.78
CA ASP A 42 20.14 -21.92 -4.32
C ASP A 42 19.34 -20.98 -5.23
N SER A 43 19.98 -19.94 -5.78
CA SER A 43 19.37 -19.08 -6.81
C SER A 43 18.99 -19.86 -8.07
N ARG A 44 19.82 -20.80 -8.53
CA ARG A 44 19.48 -21.70 -9.65
C ARG A 44 18.28 -22.58 -9.30
N LYS A 45 18.26 -23.17 -8.10
CA LYS A 45 17.12 -23.96 -7.62
C LYS A 45 15.83 -23.14 -7.52
N ALA A 46 15.94 -21.89 -7.10
CA ALA A 46 14.80 -20.96 -7.03
C ALA A 46 14.20 -20.68 -8.42
N VAL A 47 15.05 -20.47 -9.42
CA VAL A 47 14.63 -20.30 -10.82
C VAL A 47 13.98 -21.60 -11.33
N ASP A 48 14.63 -22.76 -11.15
CA ASP A 48 14.11 -24.07 -11.57
C ASP A 48 12.74 -24.38 -10.92
N LEU A 49 12.56 -24.01 -9.64
CA LEU A 49 11.28 -24.16 -8.94
C LEU A 49 10.20 -23.27 -9.54
N SER A 50 10.57 -22.03 -9.87
CA SER A 50 9.64 -21.07 -10.47
C SER A 50 9.16 -21.53 -11.85
N ASP A 51 9.97 -22.24 -12.61
CA ASP A 51 9.58 -22.80 -13.91
C ASP A 51 8.59 -23.97 -13.77
N LYS A 52 8.72 -24.75 -12.70
CA LYS A 52 7.81 -25.88 -12.41
C LYS A 52 6.43 -25.41 -11.92
N HIS A 53 6.37 -24.28 -11.23
CA HIS A 53 5.14 -23.76 -10.61
C HIS A 53 4.80 -22.38 -11.15
N THR A 54 3.69 -22.28 -11.86
CA THR A 54 3.24 -21.03 -12.53
C THR A 54 3.16 -19.84 -11.56
N ASN A 55 2.77 -20.07 -10.32
CA ASN A 55 2.52 -19.05 -9.31
C ASN A 55 3.68 -18.88 -8.31
N VAL A 56 4.84 -19.47 -8.59
CA VAL A 56 6.08 -19.28 -7.84
C VAL A 56 7.02 -18.40 -8.66
N TYR A 57 7.64 -17.43 -7.99
CA TYR A 57 8.64 -16.51 -8.55
C TYR A 57 9.93 -16.62 -7.76
N ALA A 58 11.03 -16.16 -8.33
CA ALA A 58 12.35 -16.24 -7.72
C ALA A 58 12.94 -14.85 -7.48
N CYS A 59 13.74 -14.72 -6.42
CA CYS A 59 14.79 -13.72 -6.33
C CYS A 59 16.15 -14.40 -6.36
N VAL A 60 17.17 -13.75 -6.86
CA VAL A 60 18.51 -14.30 -7.01
C VAL A 60 19.56 -13.39 -6.37
N GLY A 61 20.48 -13.97 -5.60
CA GLY A 61 21.51 -13.20 -4.90
C GLY A 61 22.33 -14.03 -3.93
N PHE A 62 23.22 -13.35 -3.24
CA PHE A 62 24.03 -13.88 -2.14
C PHE A 62 23.56 -13.26 -0.82
N HIS A 63 23.02 -14.09 0.06
CA HIS A 63 22.70 -13.76 1.43
C HIS A 63 23.99 -13.38 2.20
N PRO A 64 23.95 -12.45 3.18
CA PRO A 64 25.14 -12.07 3.94
C PRO A 64 25.89 -13.25 4.57
N HIS A 65 25.21 -14.32 4.97
CA HIS A 65 25.86 -15.53 5.49
C HIS A 65 26.79 -16.19 4.47
N ASP A 66 26.45 -16.11 3.19
CA ASP A 66 27.16 -16.74 2.09
C ASP A 66 28.00 -15.76 1.25
N ALA A 67 28.10 -14.51 1.68
CA ALA A 67 28.85 -13.45 0.97
C ALA A 67 30.31 -13.86 0.66
N LYS A 68 30.98 -14.61 1.55
CA LYS A 68 32.33 -15.13 1.34
C LYS A 68 32.47 -16.11 0.16
N LYS A 69 31.35 -16.64 -0.37
CA LYS A 69 31.33 -17.51 -1.55
C LYS A 69 31.22 -16.70 -2.86
N ALA A 70 30.89 -15.42 -2.75
CA ALA A 70 30.74 -14.57 -3.91
C ALA A 70 32.11 -14.16 -4.47
N ASP A 71 32.28 -14.37 -5.76
CA ASP A 71 33.37 -13.87 -6.56
C ASP A 71 32.84 -13.21 -7.84
N GLU A 72 33.70 -12.65 -8.66
CA GLU A 72 33.33 -11.96 -9.90
C GLU A 72 32.53 -12.88 -10.84
N THR A 73 32.94 -14.13 -10.98
CA THR A 73 32.27 -15.11 -11.86
C THR A 73 30.87 -15.45 -11.36
N SER A 74 30.70 -15.76 -10.08
CA SER A 74 29.42 -16.10 -9.49
C SER A 74 28.45 -14.91 -9.46
N LEU A 75 28.95 -13.69 -9.26
CA LEU A 75 28.15 -12.46 -9.38
C LEU A 75 27.68 -12.22 -10.83
N GLN A 76 28.53 -12.51 -11.83
CA GLN A 76 28.12 -12.44 -13.24
C GLN A 76 27.05 -13.49 -13.56
N GLU A 77 27.13 -14.70 -12.99
CA GLU A 77 26.10 -15.71 -13.15
C GLU A 77 24.77 -15.33 -12.47
N ILE A 78 24.80 -14.71 -11.29
CA ILE A 78 23.60 -14.13 -10.67
C ILE A 78 22.98 -13.06 -11.58
N GLU A 79 23.81 -12.18 -12.18
CA GLU A 79 23.31 -11.18 -13.13
C GLU A 79 22.68 -11.83 -14.37
N GLU A 80 23.23 -12.94 -14.86
CA GLU A 80 22.61 -13.70 -15.96
C GLU A 80 21.27 -14.33 -15.53
N LEU A 81 21.21 -15.00 -14.38
CA LEU A 81 19.96 -15.53 -13.82
C LEU A 81 18.90 -14.45 -13.64
N SER A 82 19.31 -13.23 -13.30
CA SER A 82 18.38 -12.09 -13.13
C SER A 82 17.64 -11.68 -14.42
N LYS A 83 18.03 -12.22 -15.58
CA LYS A 83 17.34 -11.99 -16.86
C LYS A 83 16.14 -12.91 -17.05
N HIS A 84 16.02 -13.95 -16.23
CA HIS A 84 14.94 -14.92 -16.35
C HIS A 84 13.58 -14.23 -16.06
N PRO A 85 12.51 -14.47 -16.83
CA PRO A 85 11.24 -13.77 -16.69
C PRO A 85 10.51 -14.01 -15.36
N LYS A 86 10.87 -15.09 -14.65
CA LYS A 86 10.35 -15.41 -13.32
C LYS A 86 11.21 -14.84 -12.18
N VAL A 87 12.35 -14.22 -12.49
CA VAL A 87 13.16 -13.52 -11.48
C VAL A 87 12.68 -12.08 -11.35
N VAL A 88 12.23 -11.72 -10.17
CA VAL A 88 11.53 -10.45 -9.91
C VAL A 88 12.32 -9.46 -9.07
N ALA A 89 13.43 -9.90 -8.45
CA ALA A 89 14.32 -9.05 -7.66
C ALA A 89 15.74 -9.63 -7.57
N ILE A 90 16.70 -8.76 -7.20
CA ILE A 90 17.97 -9.20 -6.65
C ILE A 90 17.79 -9.38 -5.13
N GLY A 91 18.00 -10.57 -4.65
CA GLY A 91 17.77 -10.94 -3.25
C GLY A 91 17.78 -12.46 -3.03
N GLU A 92 18.04 -12.86 -1.81
CA GLU A 92 18.13 -12.06 -0.60
C GLU A 92 19.56 -11.53 -0.43
N ILE A 93 19.70 -10.21 -0.15
CA ILE A 93 20.99 -9.53 -0.02
C ILE A 93 20.98 -8.63 1.23
N GLY A 94 22.11 -8.26 1.77
CA GLY A 94 22.14 -7.35 2.92
C GLY A 94 23.28 -7.62 3.88
N LEU A 95 23.01 -7.37 5.19
CA LEU A 95 23.98 -7.52 6.28
C LEU A 95 23.39 -8.32 7.45
N ASP A 96 24.20 -9.21 8.03
CA ASP A 96 23.90 -9.94 9.27
C ASP A 96 25.12 -9.89 10.20
N PHE A 97 25.04 -9.08 11.26
CA PHE A 97 26.09 -8.93 12.24
C PHE A 97 25.85 -9.76 13.51
N HIS A 98 24.75 -10.52 13.52
CA HIS A 98 24.47 -11.43 14.61
C HIS A 98 25.28 -12.73 14.50
N TYR A 99 25.32 -13.33 13.31
CA TYR A 99 26.00 -14.60 13.10
C TYR A 99 27.44 -14.47 12.59
N ASP A 100 27.76 -13.41 11.87
CA ASP A 100 29.08 -13.13 11.26
C ASP A 100 29.65 -14.34 10.49
N PHE A 101 28.80 -15.13 9.77
CA PHE A 101 29.25 -16.29 9.00
C PHE A 101 30.16 -15.92 7.82
N SER A 102 30.06 -14.71 7.32
CA SER A 102 31.02 -14.07 6.42
C SER A 102 31.58 -12.82 7.10
N PRO A 103 32.83 -12.42 6.85
CA PRO A 103 33.40 -11.17 7.37
C PRO A 103 32.54 -9.95 6.99
N ARG A 104 32.39 -8.99 7.90
CA ARG A 104 31.49 -7.83 7.72
C ARG A 104 31.86 -6.97 6.52
N ASP A 105 33.14 -6.75 6.29
CA ASP A 105 33.66 -6.03 5.12
C ASP A 105 33.33 -6.75 3.80
N VAL A 106 33.39 -8.08 3.78
CA VAL A 106 32.96 -8.89 2.63
C VAL A 106 31.45 -8.80 2.43
N GLN A 107 30.65 -8.86 3.52
CA GLN A 107 29.21 -8.66 3.44
C GLN A 107 28.87 -7.31 2.80
N GLU A 108 29.50 -6.21 3.28
CA GLU A 108 29.29 -4.87 2.72
C GLU A 108 29.69 -4.80 1.24
N GLN A 109 30.84 -5.33 0.87
CA GLN A 109 31.33 -5.32 -0.51
C GLN A 109 30.35 -6.05 -1.44
N VAL A 110 29.90 -7.25 -1.05
CA VAL A 110 28.99 -8.07 -1.86
C VAL A 110 27.58 -7.43 -1.89
N PHE A 111 27.12 -6.84 -0.79
CA PHE A 111 25.85 -6.12 -0.75
C PHE A 111 25.84 -4.94 -1.74
N ARG A 112 26.89 -4.09 -1.72
CA ARG A 112 27.04 -2.97 -2.66
C ARG A 112 27.07 -3.43 -4.12
N ALA A 113 27.84 -4.47 -4.43
CA ALA A 113 27.93 -5.01 -5.79
C ALA A 113 26.57 -5.50 -6.31
N GLN A 114 25.76 -6.12 -5.44
CA GLN A 114 24.43 -6.61 -5.79
C GLN A 114 23.40 -5.47 -5.91
N ILE A 115 23.51 -4.39 -5.11
CA ILE A 115 22.68 -3.18 -5.32
C ILE A 115 23.00 -2.57 -6.68
N GLU A 116 24.28 -2.42 -7.05
CA GLU A 116 24.67 -1.90 -8.37
C GLU A 116 24.13 -2.77 -9.50
N MET A 117 24.17 -4.10 -9.34
CA MET A 117 23.53 -5.05 -10.27
C MET A 117 22.05 -4.79 -10.42
N ALA A 118 21.31 -4.67 -9.30
CA ALA A 118 19.88 -4.36 -9.30
C ALA A 118 19.58 -3.03 -10.01
N GLN A 119 20.42 -2.01 -9.78
CA GLN A 119 20.33 -0.73 -10.45
C GLN A 119 20.55 -0.82 -11.96
N ARG A 120 21.57 -1.59 -12.41
CA ARG A 120 21.82 -1.82 -13.86
C ARG A 120 20.64 -2.55 -14.51
N ARG A 121 20.08 -3.53 -13.82
CA ARG A 121 18.94 -4.35 -14.27
C ARG A 121 17.59 -3.64 -14.12
N ASN A 122 17.54 -2.52 -13.40
CA ASN A 122 16.31 -1.83 -12.97
C ASN A 122 15.34 -2.76 -12.21
N LEU A 123 15.89 -3.72 -11.45
CA LEU A 123 15.14 -4.62 -10.58
C LEU A 123 15.07 -4.05 -9.15
N PRO A 124 14.04 -4.41 -8.37
CA PRO A 124 14.02 -4.15 -6.94
C PRO A 124 14.98 -5.06 -6.19
N ILE A 125 15.21 -4.77 -4.91
CA ILE A 125 16.02 -5.60 -4.02
C ILE A 125 15.20 -6.12 -2.83
N VAL A 126 15.53 -7.34 -2.37
CA VAL A 126 15.01 -7.92 -1.12
C VAL A 126 16.15 -7.90 -0.11
N ILE A 127 15.97 -7.12 0.95
CA ILE A 127 17.04 -6.78 1.90
C ILE A 127 16.86 -7.56 3.20
N HIS A 128 17.88 -8.31 3.58
CA HIS A 128 18.08 -8.86 4.91
C HIS A 128 18.85 -7.88 5.79
N THR A 129 18.39 -7.69 7.03
CA THR A 129 19.15 -6.93 8.04
C THR A 129 18.95 -7.52 9.42
N ARG A 130 20.06 -7.81 10.10
CA ARG A 130 20.03 -8.33 11.47
C ARG A 130 21.19 -7.76 12.28
N GLU A 131 20.89 -7.01 13.34
CA GLU A 131 21.87 -6.28 14.16
C GLU A 131 22.78 -5.35 13.33
N SER A 132 22.30 -4.87 12.16
CA SER A 132 23.02 -4.07 11.17
C SER A 132 22.14 -2.98 10.55
N ASN A 133 21.06 -2.57 11.23
CA ASN A 133 20.06 -1.66 10.66
C ASN A 133 20.67 -0.33 10.19
N ASP A 134 21.53 0.29 10.99
CA ASP A 134 22.09 1.61 10.67
C ASP A 134 23.06 1.53 9.51
N GLU A 135 23.91 0.48 9.46
CA GLU A 135 24.86 0.25 8.37
C GLU A 135 24.13 -0.09 7.06
N THR A 136 23.10 -0.93 7.14
CA THR A 136 22.24 -1.28 6.00
C THR A 136 21.55 -0.04 5.46
N LEU A 137 20.93 0.78 6.32
CA LEU A 137 20.28 2.03 5.94
C LEU A 137 21.26 3.00 5.26
N LYS A 138 22.45 3.18 5.82
CA LYS A 138 23.48 4.04 5.24
C LYS A 138 23.85 3.61 3.82
N ILE A 139 24.10 2.32 3.59
CA ILE A 139 24.43 1.80 2.26
C ILE A 139 23.29 2.03 1.28
N VAL A 140 22.06 1.80 1.70
CA VAL A 140 20.86 2.01 0.87
C VAL A 140 20.64 3.49 0.55
N GLU A 141 20.84 4.40 1.52
CA GLU A 141 20.78 5.85 1.30
C GLU A 141 21.80 6.30 0.25
N GLU A 142 23.05 5.87 0.39
CA GLU A 142 24.12 6.15 -0.57
C GLU A 142 23.76 5.64 -1.97
N ALA A 143 23.22 4.42 -2.07
CA ALA A 143 22.82 3.82 -3.34
C ALA A 143 21.65 4.56 -4.01
N VAL A 144 20.65 4.99 -3.24
CA VAL A 144 19.52 5.78 -3.76
C VAL A 144 19.99 7.16 -4.20
N ALA A 145 20.88 7.81 -3.44
CA ALA A 145 21.43 9.12 -3.78
C ALA A 145 22.31 9.07 -5.03
N SER A 146 23.07 7.99 -5.23
CA SER A 146 23.95 7.82 -6.40
C SER A 146 23.20 7.58 -7.70
N ARG A 147 21.97 7.04 -7.64
CA ARG A 147 21.15 6.71 -8.81
C ARG A 147 19.66 7.02 -8.60
N PRO A 148 19.28 8.31 -8.60
CA PRO A 148 17.91 8.73 -8.34
C PRO A 148 16.88 8.17 -9.36
N GLU A 149 17.32 7.87 -10.58
CA GLU A 149 16.48 7.30 -11.64
C GLU A 149 16.16 5.81 -11.45
N TRP A 150 16.82 5.12 -10.52
CA TRP A 150 16.54 3.71 -10.25
C TRP A 150 15.09 3.53 -9.80
N ARG A 151 14.36 2.74 -10.57
CA ARG A 151 12.93 2.48 -10.36
C ARG A 151 12.06 3.77 -10.34
N SER A 152 12.55 4.87 -10.93
CA SER A 152 11.79 6.14 -11.01
C SER A 152 10.55 6.05 -11.88
N LYS A 153 10.49 5.07 -12.79
CA LYS A 153 9.30 4.78 -13.61
C LYS A 153 8.49 3.68 -12.96
N SER A 154 7.17 3.84 -12.94
CA SER A 154 6.27 2.77 -12.50
C SER A 154 6.31 1.57 -13.45
N LEU A 155 6.08 0.37 -12.91
CA LEU A 155 5.78 -0.83 -13.71
C LEU A 155 4.48 -0.67 -14.49
N SER A 156 3.52 0.03 -13.93
CA SER A 156 2.30 0.40 -14.64
C SER A 156 2.53 1.63 -15.52
N PRO A 157 2.20 1.58 -16.82
CA PRO A 157 2.37 2.71 -17.72
C PRO A 157 1.46 3.89 -17.38
N HIS A 158 0.49 3.67 -16.52
CA HIS A 158 -0.48 4.68 -16.09
C HIS A 158 -0.18 5.31 -14.73
N SER A 159 0.70 4.71 -13.91
CA SER A 159 1.01 5.28 -12.60
C SER A 159 1.89 6.52 -12.71
N ARG A 160 1.58 7.53 -11.88
CA ARG A 160 2.38 8.74 -11.73
C ARG A 160 3.44 8.61 -10.65
N PHE A 161 3.36 7.56 -9.85
CA PHE A 161 4.27 7.32 -8.74
C PHE A 161 5.32 6.29 -9.15
N PRO A 162 6.56 6.45 -8.72
CA PRO A 162 7.62 5.48 -8.97
C PRO A 162 7.27 4.12 -8.36
N SER A 163 7.80 3.05 -8.93
CA SER A 163 7.76 1.74 -8.29
C SER A 163 8.69 1.72 -7.08
N PRO A 164 8.33 0.97 -6.00
CA PRO A 164 9.23 0.79 -4.88
C PRO A 164 10.57 0.20 -5.32
N LYS A 165 11.66 0.60 -4.64
CA LYS A 165 13.03 0.16 -4.95
C LYS A 165 13.35 -1.21 -4.37
N GLY A 166 12.60 -1.64 -3.36
CA GLY A 166 12.82 -2.92 -2.69
C GLY A 166 11.93 -3.08 -1.48
N VAL A 167 12.23 -4.11 -0.70
CA VAL A 167 11.62 -4.42 0.58
C VAL A 167 12.69 -4.78 1.60
N PHE A 168 12.59 -4.22 2.79
CA PHE A 168 13.27 -4.71 3.97
C PHE A 168 12.44 -5.86 4.53
N HIS A 169 12.86 -7.09 4.23
CA HIS A 169 12.16 -8.27 4.68
C HIS A 169 12.42 -8.52 6.17
N CYS A 170 11.50 -9.21 6.84
CA CYS A 170 11.60 -9.52 8.26
C CYS A 170 12.02 -8.30 9.10
N PHE A 171 11.39 -7.16 8.84
CA PHE A 171 11.81 -5.87 9.36
C PHE A 171 11.88 -5.87 10.90
N SER A 172 13.05 -5.54 11.43
CA SER A 172 13.36 -5.60 12.87
C SER A 172 13.61 -4.23 13.52
N GLY A 173 13.52 -3.15 12.75
CA GLY A 173 13.70 -1.77 13.22
C GLY A 173 12.49 -1.22 13.98
N ASP A 174 12.63 0.01 14.47
CA ASP A 174 11.55 0.78 15.09
C ASP A 174 10.69 1.51 14.05
N PRO A 175 9.58 2.16 14.46
CA PRO A 175 8.73 2.93 13.54
C PRO A 175 9.44 4.09 12.84
N GLN A 176 10.40 4.75 13.47
CA GLN A 176 11.14 5.86 12.85
C GLN A 176 12.02 5.33 11.72
N GLN A 177 12.71 4.21 11.95
CA GLN A 177 13.48 3.51 10.94
C GLN A 177 12.57 3.01 9.81
N ALA A 178 11.38 2.47 10.11
CA ALA A 178 10.41 2.06 9.09
C ALA A 178 9.99 3.23 8.19
N TRP A 179 9.65 4.39 8.76
CA TRP A 179 9.32 5.57 7.97
C TRP A 179 10.50 6.11 7.16
N LYS A 180 11.73 6.00 7.70
CA LYS A 180 12.94 6.37 6.94
C LYS A 180 13.10 5.46 5.71
N VAL A 181 12.93 4.16 5.86
CA VAL A 181 12.92 3.17 4.77
C VAL A 181 11.85 3.48 3.73
N ILE A 182 10.64 3.78 4.17
CA ILE A 182 9.51 4.11 3.29
C ILE A 182 9.76 5.39 2.50
N ASN A 183 10.31 6.42 3.14
CA ASN A 183 10.63 7.69 2.48
C ASN A 183 11.77 7.55 1.45
N LEU A 184 12.62 6.56 1.58
CA LEU A 184 13.61 6.18 0.55
C LEU A 184 12.99 5.44 -0.64
N GLY A 185 11.72 5.07 -0.56
CA GLY A 185 10.97 4.35 -1.59
C GLY A 185 11.02 2.84 -1.47
N PHE A 186 11.12 2.31 -0.25
CA PHE A 186 11.06 0.87 0.03
C PHE A 186 9.79 0.48 0.78
N ASN A 187 9.45 -0.79 0.70
CA ASN A 187 8.45 -1.42 1.55
C ASN A 187 9.12 -2.10 2.76
N VAL A 188 8.31 -2.47 3.74
CA VAL A 188 8.70 -3.37 4.84
C VAL A 188 7.83 -4.61 4.82
N SER A 189 8.32 -5.73 5.36
CA SER A 189 7.49 -6.92 5.57
C SER A 189 7.66 -7.47 6.98
N LEU A 190 6.64 -8.13 7.48
CA LEU A 190 6.60 -8.70 8.82
C LEU A 190 6.16 -10.15 8.77
N PRO A 191 7.01 -11.10 9.22
CA PRO A 191 6.68 -12.52 9.28
C PRO A 191 5.93 -12.89 10.57
N GLY A 192 5.86 -14.19 10.86
CA GLY A 192 5.14 -14.77 12.01
C GLY A 192 5.47 -14.17 13.36
N ILE A 193 6.60 -13.49 13.53
CA ILE A 193 7.01 -12.80 14.77
C ILE A 193 5.92 -11.85 15.29
N VAL A 194 5.19 -11.17 14.41
CA VAL A 194 4.13 -10.22 14.79
C VAL A 194 3.03 -10.88 15.62
N THR A 195 2.86 -12.20 15.51
CA THR A 195 1.87 -12.98 16.28
C THR A 195 2.36 -13.40 17.67
N PHE A 196 3.65 -13.22 18.00
CA PHE A 196 4.22 -13.69 19.25
C PHE A 196 3.78 -12.81 20.42
N LYS A 197 3.66 -13.43 21.60
CA LYS A 197 3.33 -12.70 22.85
C LYS A 197 4.28 -11.54 23.14
N ASN A 198 5.55 -11.70 22.78
CA ASN A 198 6.61 -10.71 22.96
C ASN A 198 7.09 -10.19 21.60
N ALA A 199 6.15 -9.81 20.71
CA ALA A 199 6.49 -9.32 19.39
C ALA A 199 7.24 -7.98 19.38
N GLY A 200 7.23 -7.23 20.50
CA GLY A 200 8.03 -6.01 20.67
C GLY A 200 7.81 -4.99 19.54
N LEU A 201 8.92 -4.57 18.94
CA LEU A 201 8.91 -3.57 17.86
C LEU A 201 8.06 -3.98 16.65
N ALA A 202 8.00 -5.28 16.31
CA ALA A 202 7.19 -5.75 15.18
C ALA A 202 5.70 -5.41 15.36
N SER A 203 5.13 -5.53 16.58
CA SER A 203 3.74 -5.11 16.85
C SER A 203 3.55 -3.61 16.76
N ILE A 204 4.54 -2.81 17.22
CA ILE A 204 4.46 -1.35 17.17
C ILE A 204 4.52 -0.89 15.72
N VAL A 205 5.48 -1.37 14.95
CA VAL A 205 5.61 -1.08 13.51
C VAL A 205 4.34 -1.50 12.77
N ALA A 206 3.79 -2.70 13.06
CA ALA A 206 2.54 -3.17 12.46
C ALA A 206 1.34 -2.26 12.76
N SER A 207 1.32 -1.58 13.91
CA SER A 207 0.21 -0.68 14.28
C SER A 207 0.35 0.74 13.73
N GLU A 208 1.58 1.23 13.51
CA GLU A 208 1.86 2.63 13.16
C GLU A 208 2.13 2.85 11.67
N VAL A 209 2.66 1.84 10.97
CA VAL A 209 2.93 1.92 9.52
C VAL A 209 1.69 1.54 8.73
N SER A 210 1.34 2.31 7.72
CA SER A 210 0.15 2.05 6.89
C SER A 210 0.25 0.75 6.09
N ALA A 211 -0.89 0.06 5.92
CA ALA A 211 -0.99 -1.22 5.20
C ALA A 211 -0.44 -1.19 3.76
N GLU A 212 -0.42 -0.03 3.11
CA GLU A 212 0.11 0.11 1.76
C GLU A 212 1.63 -0.08 1.66
N HIS A 213 2.34 0.04 2.79
CA HIS A 213 3.79 -0.12 2.87
C HIS A 213 4.21 -1.50 3.38
N PHE A 214 3.22 -2.36 3.74
CA PHE A 214 3.49 -3.71 4.19
C PHE A 214 3.36 -4.74 3.07
N LEU A 215 4.34 -5.65 3.00
CA LEU A 215 4.17 -6.92 2.32
C LEU A 215 3.97 -8.02 3.37
N LEU A 216 3.12 -9.00 3.06
CA LEU A 216 2.93 -10.18 3.88
C LEU A 216 3.97 -11.24 3.50
N GLU A 217 4.58 -11.86 4.48
CA GLU A 217 5.54 -12.93 4.29
C GLU A 217 5.48 -13.96 5.41
N THR A 218 5.99 -15.17 5.15
CA THR A 218 6.18 -16.17 6.20
C THR A 218 7.62 -16.26 6.68
N ASP A 219 8.59 -16.03 5.83
CA ASP A 219 9.99 -16.39 6.02
C ASP A 219 10.13 -17.90 6.32
N SER A 220 9.24 -18.72 5.72
CA SER A 220 9.25 -20.17 5.93
C SER A 220 10.51 -20.82 5.35
N PRO A 221 11.08 -21.82 6.00
CA PRO A 221 10.56 -22.65 7.10
C PRO A 221 10.71 -22.06 8.51
N TYR A 222 11.15 -20.83 8.67
CA TYR A 222 11.44 -20.16 9.93
C TYR A 222 10.21 -19.42 10.48
N LEU A 223 10.28 -18.96 11.72
CA LEU A 223 9.38 -17.97 12.34
C LEU A 223 7.88 -18.33 12.30
N ALA A 224 7.54 -19.61 12.46
CA ALA A 224 6.14 -20.06 12.45
C ALA A 224 5.24 -19.22 13.38
N PRO A 225 4.09 -18.70 12.89
CA PRO A 225 3.18 -17.89 13.67
C PRO A 225 2.47 -18.72 14.77
N VAL A 226 1.90 -18.05 15.76
CA VAL A 226 0.97 -18.69 16.70
C VAL A 226 -0.29 -19.12 15.93
N PRO A 227 -0.83 -20.35 16.14
CA PRO A 227 -0.47 -21.34 17.18
C PRO A 227 0.63 -22.35 16.80
N HIS A 228 1.30 -22.18 15.67
CA HIS A 228 2.26 -23.15 15.15
C HIS A 228 3.70 -22.95 15.61
N ARG A 229 3.93 -22.03 16.54
CA ARG A 229 5.28 -21.72 17.05
C ARG A 229 6.01 -22.98 17.53
N GLY A 230 7.29 -23.09 17.15
CA GLY A 230 8.14 -24.27 17.44
C GLY A 230 7.99 -25.42 16.43
N LYS A 231 7.11 -25.28 15.45
CA LYS A 231 7.00 -26.19 14.29
C LYS A 231 7.65 -25.56 13.07
N ARG A 232 7.85 -26.35 12.00
CA ARG A 232 8.25 -25.84 10.69
C ARG A 232 7.17 -24.90 10.17
N ASN A 233 7.55 -23.71 9.74
CA ASN A 233 6.66 -22.74 9.09
C ASN A 233 6.39 -23.14 7.64
N GLU A 234 5.29 -22.66 7.08
CA GLU A 234 4.95 -22.84 5.67
C GLU A 234 4.08 -21.67 5.15
N PRO A 235 4.07 -21.40 3.83
CA PRO A 235 3.31 -20.29 3.25
C PRO A 235 1.81 -20.33 3.54
N ALA A 236 1.25 -21.51 3.81
CA ALA A 236 -0.16 -21.68 4.21
C ALA A 236 -0.53 -20.90 5.49
N TYR A 237 0.45 -20.42 6.25
CA TYR A 237 0.20 -19.67 7.48
C TYR A 237 0.12 -18.14 7.30
N ILE A 238 0.26 -17.61 6.07
CA ILE A 238 0.04 -16.19 5.75
C ILE A 238 -1.28 -15.64 6.33
N PRO A 239 -2.43 -16.34 6.26
CA PRO A 239 -3.68 -15.83 6.82
C PRO A 239 -3.62 -15.53 8.31
N LEU A 240 -2.82 -16.26 9.09
CA LEU A 240 -2.63 -16.02 10.53
C LEU A 240 -1.85 -14.73 10.79
N ILE A 241 -0.81 -14.49 9.99
CA ILE A 241 0.00 -13.26 10.05
C ILE A 241 -0.86 -12.06 9.63
N ALA A 242 -1.58 -12.20 8.52
CA ALA A 242 -2.50 -11.18 8.04
C ALA A 242 -3.59 -10.83 9.06
N ALA A 243 -4.19 -11.84 9.72
CA ALA A 243 -5.19 -11.61 10.75
C ALA A 243 -4.64 -10.77 11.92
N LYS A 244 -3.40 -11.04 12.35
CA LYS A 244 -2.76 -10.29 13.43
C LYS A 244 -2.44 -8.85 13.05
N ILE A 245 -1.88 -8.60 11.88
CA ILE A 245 -1.60 -7.25 11.40
C ILE A 245 -2.90 -6.46 11.18
N ALA A 246 -3.93 -7.10 10.61
CA ALA A 246 -5.25 -6.49 10.43
C ALA A 246 -5.89 -6.07 11.76
N GLU A 247 -5.80 -6.93 12.80
CA GLU A 247 -6.22 -6.61 14.16
C GLU A 247 -5.54 -5.35 14.69
N LEU A 248 -4.20 -5.29 14.59
CA LEU A 248 -3.39 -4.15 15.06
C LEU A 248 -3.75 -2.84 14.33
N GLN A 249 -4.03 -2.91 13.05
CA GLN A 249 -4.41 -1.77 12.20
C GLN A 249 -5.90 -1.45 12.20
N ARG A 250 -6.72 -2.25 12.89
CA ARG A 250 -8.20 -2.15 12.87
C ARG A 250 -8.76 -2.19 11.44
N LEU A 251 -8.22 -3.10 10.63
CA LEU A 251 -8.66 -3.38 9.26
C LEU A 251 -9.34 -4.76 9.22
N SER A 252 -10.09 -5.03 8.15
CA SER A 252 -10.44 -6.41 7.82
C SER A 252 -9.22 -7.15 7.24
N VAL A 253 -9.20 -8.47 7.38
CA VAL A 253 -8.15 -9.31 6.78
C VAL A 253 -8.12 -9.13 5.26
N GLU A 254 -9.29 -8.98 4.64
CA GLU A 254 -9.45 -8.75 3.21
C GLU A 254 -8.85 -7.40 2.77
N ASP A 255 -9.03 -6.34 3.57
CA ASP A 255 -8.46 -5.02 3.28
C ASP A 255 -6.93 -5.05 3.35
N LEU A 256 -6.37 -5.70 4.39
CA LEU A 256 -4.93 -5.86 4.52
C LEU A 256 -4.36 -6.71 3.39
N ALA A 257 -4.96 -7.87 3.10
CA ALA A 257 -4.52 -8.76 2.04
C ALA A 257 -4.51 -8.06 0.67
N ARG A 258 -5.54 -7.25 0.40
CA ARG A 258 -5.63 -6.47 -0.84
C ARG A 258 -4.55 -5.40 -0.92
N ALA A 259 -4.32 -4.63 0.17
CA ALA A 259 -3.29 -3.59 0.21
C ALA A 259 -1.89 -4.19 0.03
N SER A 260 -1.58 -5.29 0.74
CA SER A 260 -0.32 -6.01 0.60
C SER A 260 -0.11 -6.58 -0.81
N SER A 261 -1.14 -7.24 -1.39
CA SER A 261 -1.05 -7.76 -2.76
C SER A 261 -0.83 -6.66 -3.79
N TYR A 262 -1.42 -5.49 -3.59
CA TYR A 262 -1.14 -4.34 -4.45
C TYR A 262 0.28 -3.81 -4.25
N GLY A 263 0.82 -3.85 -3.01
CA GLY A 263 2.24 -3.58 -2.73
C GLY A 263 3.17 -4.51 -3.51
N VAL A 264 2.87 -5.82 -3.53
CA VAL A 264 3.60 -6.83 -4.32
C VAL A 264 3.52 -6.53 -5.82
N TYR A 265 2.34 -6.16 -6.34
CA TYR A 265 2.20 -5.74 -7.73
C TYR A 265 3.07 -4.52 -8.07
N LYS A 266 3.05 -3.48 -7.24
CA LYS A 266 3.90 -2.29 -7.46
C LYS A 266 5.40 -2.60 -7.41
N LEU A 267 5.80 -3.52 -6.54
CA LEU A 267 7.21 -3.85 -6.33
C LEU A 267 7.73 -4.81 -7.38
N PHE A 268 7.04 -5.93 -7.60
CA PHE A 268 7.50 -7.07 -8.39
C PHE A 268 6.76 -7.27 -9.72
N GLY A 269 5.65 -6.58 -9.94
CA GLY A 269 4.81 -6.80 -11.13
C GLY A 269 3.96 -8.06 -11.07
N ILE A 270 3.85 -8.71 -9.90
CA ILE A 270 3.12 -9.96 -9.71
C ILE A 270 1.67 -9.69 -9.31
N GLY A 271 0.74 -10.44 -9.89
CA GLY A 271 -0.69 -10.20 -9.73
C GLY A 271 -1.16 -9.03 -10.59
N GLN A 272 -2.45 -8.81 -10.60
CA GLN A 272 -3.05 -7.67 -11.31
C GLN A 272 -4.12 -7.01 -10.43
N PRO A 273 -4.30 -5.68 -10.53
CA PRO A 273 -5.44 -5.02 -9.91
C PRO A 273 -6.75 -5.63 -10.41
N LYS A 274 -7.70 -5.83 -9.51
CA LYS A 274 -9.03 -6.35 -9.88
C LYS A 274 -9.73 -5.43 -10.90
N GLN A 275 -10.78 -5.95 -11.54
CA GLN A 275 -11.63 -5.18 -12.45
C GLN A 275 -12.17 -3.91 -11.78
N PRO A 276 -12.44 -2.84 -12.56
CA PRO A 276 -13.01 -1.60 -12.03
C PRO A 276 -14.27 -1.82 -11.19
N GLN A 277 -14.37 -1.12 -10.09
CA GLN A 277 -15.45 -1.30 -9.12
C GLN A 277 -16.31 -0.04 -9.00
N ILE A 278 -17.63 -0.21 -9.07
CA ILE A 278 -18.63 0.84 -8.77
C ILE A 278 -18.70 1.08 -7.26
N VAL A 279 -18.67 0.00 -6.47
CA VAL A 279 -18.63 0.06 -5.01
C VAL A 279 -17.42 -0.70 -4.48
N TYR A 280 -16.85 -0.20 -3.38
CA TYR A 280 -15.71 -0.85 -2.74
C TYR A 280 -15.78 -0.67 -1.22
N LYS A 281 -15.41 -1.72 -0.50
CA LYS A 281 -15.44 -1.72 0.97
C LYS A 281 -14.09 -1.29 1.53
N LEU A 282 -14.11 -0.36 2.48
CA LEU A 282 -12.96 -0.05 3.33
C LEU A 282 -13.43 -0.08 4.79
N ARG A 283 -12.83 -0.94 5.60
CA ARG A 283 -13.31 -1.25 6.95
C ARG A 283 -14.78 -1.68 6.91
N ASN A 284 -15.66 -1.06 7.68
CA ASN A 284 -17.09 -1.34 7.71
C ASN A 284 -17.94 -0.38 6.85
N SER A 285 -17.32 0.53 6.11
CA SER A 285 -18.03 1.46 5.22
C SER A 285 -17.97 0.99 3.77
N LEU A 286 -19.05 1.20 3.02
CA LEU A 286 -19.09 0.96 1.58
C LEU A 286 -18.96 2.29 0.83
N TYR A 287 -17.97 2.36 -0.04
CA TYR A 287 -17.65 3.54 -0.85
C TYR A 287 -18.21 3.39 -2.25
N ILE A 288 -18.73 4.49 -2.80
CA ILE A 288 -19.32 4.55 -4.13
C ILE A 288 -18.44 5.38 -5.06
N ASN A 289 -17.98 4.76 -6.13
CA ASN A 289 -17.19 5.37 -7.20
C ASN A 289 -18.12 5.79 -8.35
N LEU A 290 -18.62 7.03 -8.30
CA LEU A 290 -19.61 7.53 -9.26
C LEU A 290 -19.00 8.05 -10.57
N THR A 291 -17.77 8.58 -10.50
CA THR A 291 -17.16 9.28 -11.61
C THR A 291 -15.66 9.39 -11.43
N ILE A 292 -14.93 9.42 -12.52
CA ILE A 292 -13.50 9.81 -12.55
C ILE A 292 -13.33 11.28 -12.95
N ARG A 293 -14.43 12.00 -13.28
CA ARG A 293 -14.37 13.43 -13.58
C ARG A 293 -14.20 14.23 -12.29
N CYS A 294 -13.35 15.24 -12.34
CA CYS A 294 -13.13 16.19 -11.26
C CYS A 294 -12.74 17.54 -11.86
N ASN A 295 -13.11 18.62 -11.22
CA ASN A 295 -12.70 19.98 -11.59
C ASN A 295 -11.29 20.33 -11.09
N ALA A 296 -10.66 19.47 -10.25
CA ALA A 296 -9.30 19.59 -9.77
C ALA A 296 -8.39 18.48 -10.34
N ASP A 297 -7.07 18.68 -10.24
CA ASP A 297 -6.03 17.73 -10.62
C ASP A 297 -4.91 17.70 -9.58
N CYS A 298 -5.30 17.39 -8.33
CA CYS A 298 -4.44 17.50 -7.15
C CYS A 298 -3.12 16.75 -7.32
N VAL A 299 -2.03 17.32 -6.78
CA VAL A 299 -0.67 16.76 -6.88
C VAL A 299 -0.57 15.35 -6.27
N PHE A 300 -1.39 15.04 -5.28
CA PHE A 300 -1.47 13.76 -4.57
C PHE A 300 -2.57 12.82 -5.12
N CYS A 301 -3.21 13.13 -6.26
CA CYS A 301 -4.29 12.31 -6.81
C CYS A 301 -3.81 11.51 -8.01
N ASP A 302 -3.98 10.19 -7.98
CA ASP A 302 -3.62 9.29 -9.08
C ASP A 302 -4.77 9.00 -10.06
N ARG A 303 -5.78 9.88 -10.11
CA ARG A 303 -6.95 9.74 -11.00
C ARG A 303 -6.59 9.53 -12.46
N LYS A 304 -5.57 10.25 -12.95
CA LYS A 304 -5.06 10.12 -14.33
C LYS A 304 -4.02 8.99 -14.47
N GLY A 305 -3.55 8.44 -13.36
CA GLY A 305 -2.66 7.31 -13.28
C GLY A 305 -3.39 5.97 -13.20
N GLU A 306 -3.03 5.09 -12.30
CA GLU A 306 -3.67 3.77 -12.16
C GLU A 306 -5.10 3.83 -11.63
N ALA A 307 -5.45 4.89 -10.91
CA ALA A 307 -6.72 5.06 -10.21
C ALA A 307 -7.02 3.90 -9.24
N ILE A 308 -6.01 3.49 -8.46
CA ILE A 308 -6.13 2.43 -7.46
C ILE A 308 -6.02 3.01 -6.07
N ILE A 309 -6.97 2.65 -5.19
CA ILE A 309 -6.95 2.99 -3.76
C ILE A 309 -6.94 1.70 -2.95
N LYS A 310 -5.89 1.48 -2.15
CA LYS A 310 -5.76 0.30 -1.27
C LYS A 310 -6.06 -1.02 -2.01
N GLY A 311 -5.59 -1.13 -3.25
CA GLY A 311 -5.81 -2.29 -4.13
C GLY A 311 -7.19 -2.37 -4.79
N HIS A 312 -8.07 -1.39 -4.60
CA HIS A 312 -9.31 -1.26 -5.37
C HIS A 312 -9.06 -0.47 -6.66
N ASN A 313 -9.41 -1.08 -7.79
CA ASN A 313 -9.37 -0.39 -9.09
C ASN A 313 -10.64 0.47 -9.23
N LEU A 314 -10.46 1.78 -9.32
CA LEU A 314 -11.55 2.76 -9.47
C LEU A 314 -11.62 3.35 -10.88
N ARG A 315 -10.88 2.82 -11.85
CA ARG A 315 -10.87 3.27 -13.24
C ARG A 315 -12.08 2.74 -14.00
N ILE A 316 -13.27 3.24 -13.66
CA ILE A 316 -14.49 2.90 -14.40
C ILE A 316 -14.45 3.47 -15.83
N GLU A 317 -14.90 2.69 -16.81
CA GLU A 317 -14.95 3.10 -18.21
C GLU A 317 -16.13 4.03 -18.51
N ARG A 318 -17.23 3.85 -17.76
CA ARG A 318 -18.43 4.69 -17.81
C ARG A 318 -18.97 4.98 -16.41
N GLU A 319 -19.68 6.06 -16.29
CA GLU A 319 -20.36 6.43 -15.05
C GLU A 319 -21.60 5.55 -14.84
N PRO A 320 -21.76 4.98 -13.62
CA PRO A 320 -22.92 4.14 -13.32
C PRO A 320 -24.20 4.97 -13.21
N SER A 321 -25.34 4.37 -13.50
CA SER A 321 -26.66 4.89 -13.18
C SER A 321 -26.96 4.71 -11.68
N SER A 322 -27.97 5.41 -11.16
CA SER A 322 -28.45 5.26 -9.79
C SER A 322 -28.87 3.81 -9.50
N GLN A 323 -29.53 3.15 -10.46
CA GLN A 323 -29.98 1.77 -10.32
C GLN A 323 -28.79 0.80 -10.20
N GLU A 324 -27.76 0.94 -11.05
CA GLU A 324 -26.55 0.11 -10.95
C GLU A 324 -25.83 0.27 -9.62
N VAL A 325 -25.82 1.49 -9.07
CA VAL A 325 -25.24 1.74 -7.74
C VAL A 325 -26.07 1.06 -6.65
N VAL A 326 -27.38 1.20 -6.69
CA VAL A 326 -28.30 0.57 -5.73
C VAL A 326 -28.18 -0.95 -5.78
N ASP A 327 -28.14 -1.55 -6.98
CA ASP A 327 -27.98 -2.98 -7.17
C ASP A 327 -26.63 -3.48 -6.61
N ALA A 328 -25.59 -2.66 -6.73
CA ALA A 328 -24.25 -2.98 -6.20
C ALA A 328 -24.17 -2.84 -4.66
N ILE A 329 -24.96 -1.96 -4.02
CA ILE A 329 -25.01 -1.81 -2.56
C ILE A 329 -25.73 -3.00 -1.92
N VAL A 330 -26.80 -3.51 -2.53
CA VAL A 330 -27.67 -4.60 -2.09
C VAL A 330 -28.43 -4.27 -0.79
N ASP A 331 -27.73 -4.07 0.33
CA ASP A 331 -28.30 -3.78 1.64
C ASP A 331 -27.42 -2.74 2.38
N PRO A 332 -27.88 -1.48 2.50
CA PRO A 332 -27.09 -0.42 3.11
C PRO A 332 -26.94 -0.58 4.63
N THR A 333 -27.77 -1.40 5.30
CA THR A 333 -27.74 -1.58 6.76
C THR A 333 -26.58 -2.46 7.23
N LYS A 334 -25.93 -3.17 6.29
CA LYS A 334 -24.74 -4.00 6.57
C LYS A 334 -23.48 -3.18 6.78
N TYR A 335 -23.52 -1.88 6.55
CA TYR A 335 -22.39 -0.98 6.61
C TYR A 335 -22.62 0.11 7.65
N ASP A 336 -21.55 0.59 8.27
CA ASP A 336 -21.61 1.74 9.19
C ASP A 336 -22.12 2.98 8.46
N GLU A 337 -21.75 3.13 7.19
CA GLU A 337 -22.17 4.22 6.30
C GLU A 337 -21.92 3.88 4.83
N ILE A 338 -22.68 4.51 3.95
CA ILE A 338 -22.47 4.52 2.50
C ILE A 338 -21.80 5.86 2.14
N VAL A 339 -20.61 5.79 1.52
CA VAL A 339 -19.77 6.96 1.29
C VAL A 339 -19.66 7.27 -0.19
N PHE A 340 -20.13 8.41 -0.63
CA PHE A 340 -19.88 8.91 -1.99
C PHE A 340 -18.44 9.43 -2.07
N CYS A 341 -17.54 8.62 -2.63
CA CYS A 341 -16.12 8.93 -2.72
C CYS A 341 -15.44 8.01 -3.75
N GLY A 342 -14.70 8.61 -4.64
CA GLY A 342 -13.82 7.93 -5.61
C GLY A 342 -12.67 8.86 -5.97
N TYR A 343 -12.09 8.67 -7.13
CA TYR A 343 -11.09 9.59 -7.67
C TYR A 343 -11.70 10.83 -8.36
N GLY A 344 -12.99 10.87 -8.58
CA GLY A 344 -13.71 12.02 -9.09
C GLY A 344 -14.39 12.84 -8.01
N GLU A 345 -15.00 13.95 -8.40
CA GLU A 345 -15.82 14.77 -7.53
C GLU A 345 -17.29 14.33 -7.61
N PRO A 346 -17.87 13.73 -6.54
CA PRO A 346 -19.22 13.17 -6.57
C PRO A 346 -20.30 14.18 -6.90
N THR A 347 -20.13 15.46 -6.55
CA THR A 347 -21.12 16.51 -6.80
C THR A 347 -21.30 16.85 -8.27
N ILE A 348 -20.43 16.35 -9.17
CA ILE A 348 -20.66 16.36 -10.63
C ILE A 348 -21.88 15.49 -11.00
N ARG A 349 -22.16 14.45 -10.19
CA ARG A 349 -23.30 13.54 -10.34
C ARG A 349 -24.29 13.74 -9.20
N LEU A 350 -24.62 15.01 -8.92
CA LEU A 350 -25.49 15.37 -7.78
C LEU A 350 -26.87 14.70 -7.84
N ASP A 351 -27.42 14.50 -9.02
CA ASP A 351 -28.65 13.75 -9.26
C ASP A 351 -28.55 12.32 -8.70
N VAL A 352 -27.52 11.58 -9.07
CA VAL A 352 -27.28 10.21 -8.59
C VAL A 352 -26.97 10.20 -7.09
N VAL A 353 -26.18 11.15 -6.58
CA VAL A 353 -25.95 11.28 -5.13
C VAL A 353 -27.26 11.39 -4.37
N LYS A 354 -28.20 12.23 -4.83
CA LYS A 354 -29.51 12.44 -4.18
C LYS A 354 -30.41 11.22 -4.25
N GLU A 355 -30.52 10.60 -5.42
CA GLU A 355 -31.36 9.41 -5.63
C GLU A 355 -30.88 8.23 -4.79
N VAL A 356 -29.58 7.94 -4.83
CA VAL A 356 -28.98 6.84 -4.05
C VAL A 356 -29.06 7.15 -2.55
N SER A 357 -28.78 8.39 -2.13
CA SER A 357 -28.90 8.79 -0.71
C SER A 357 -30.32 8.58 -0.21
N LYS A 358 -31.32 9.00 -0.99
CA LYS A 358 -32.72 8.77 -0.62
C LYS A 358 -33.02 7.28 -0.45
N TRP A 359 -32.62 6.45 -1.39
CA TRP A 359 -32.77 4.99 -1.33
C TRP A 359 -32.12 4.38 -0.09
N VAL A 360 -30.91 4.86 0.29
CA VAL A 360 -30.17 4.44 1.49
C VAL A 360 -30.93 4.86 2.75
N LYS A 361 -31.39 6.12 2.82
CA LYS A 361 -32.12 6.66 3.98
C LYS A 361 -33.45 5.96 4.19
N ASP A 362 -34.21 5.71 3.11
CA ASP A 362 -35.49 4.99 3.17
C ASP A 362 -35.35 3.56 3.73
N ARG A 363 -34.11 3.01 3.75
CA ARG A 363 -33.76 1.69 4.32
C ARG A 363 -33.02 1.76 5.65
N GLY A 364 -32.91 2.95 6.27
CA GLY A 364 -32.29 3.13 7.58
C GLY A 364 -30.74 3.17 7.55
N GLY A 365 -30.13 3.24 6.36
CA GLY A 365 -28.70 3.41 6.22
C GLY A 365 -28.24 4.85 6.50
N LYS A 366 -26.92 5.02 6.70
CA LYS A 366 -26.27 6.32 6.86
C LYS A 366 -25.48 6.67 5.61
N THR A 367 -25.37 7.96 5.33
CA THR A 367 -24.70 8.49 4.13
C THR A 367 -23.63 9.50 4.47
N ARG A 368 -22.53 9.45 3.74
CA ARG A 368 -21.49 10.48 3.79
C ARG A 368 -21.08 10.91 2.38
N LEU A 369 -20.88 12.21 2.20
CA LEU A 369 -20.32 12.80 0.98
C LEU A 369 -18.88 13.27 1.24
N ASN A 370 -17.93 12.74 0.49
CA ASN A 370 -16.57 13.28 0.44
C ASN A 370 -16.45 14.15 -0.82
N THR A 371 -16.06 15.42 -0.64
CA THR A 371 -16.03 16.43 -1.72
C THR A 371 -14.84 17.36 -1.60
N ASP A 372 -14.44 17.97 -2.71
CA ASP A 372 -13.50 19.09 -2.71
C ASP A 372 -14.15 20.43 -2.28
N GLY A 373 -15.46 20.44 -2.03
CA GLY A 373 -16.21 21.61 -1.60
C GLY A 373 -16.65 22.55 -2.72
N HIS A 374 -16.42 22.21 -3.97
CA HIS A 374 -16.79 23.05 -5.11
C HIS A 374 -18.20 22.74 -5.67
N GLY A 375 -19.01 21.97 -4.96
CA GLY A 375 -20.33 21.53 -5.41
C GLY A 375 -21.24 22.70 -5.86
N ASN A 376 -21.21 23.83 -5.16
CA ASN A 376 -21.99 25.02 -5.52
C ASN A 376 -21.53 25.63 -6.87
N VAL A 377 -20.22 25.69 -7.09
CA VAL A 377 -19.63 26.19 -8.35
C VAL A 377 -19.93 25.27 -9.51
N ILE A 378 -19.76 23.95 -9.31
CA ILE A 378 -20.00 22.90 -10.31
C ILE A 378 -21.46 22.96 -10.78
N ASN A 379 -22.39 23.04 -9.83
CA ASN A 379 -23.83 23.02 -10.10
C ASN A 379 -24.44 24.41 -10.35
N LYS A 380 -23.62 25.48 -10.28
CA LYS A 380 -24.02 26.89 -10.47
C LYS A 380 -25.18 27.34 -9.57
N ARG A 381 -25.26 26.78 -8.38
CA ARG A 381 -26.27 27.10 -7.35
C ARG A 381 -25.82 26.56 -5.98
N ASN A 382 -26.42 27.04 -4.91
CA ASN A 382 -26.22 26.46 -3.59
C ASN A 382 -26.92 25.08 -3.52
N ILE A 383 -26.13 24.00 -3.43
CA ILE A 383 -26.64 22.63 -3.34
C ILE A 383 -26.84 22.15 -1.92
N VAL A 384 -26.34 22.86 -0.90
CA VAL A 384 -26.39 22.41 0.50
C VAL A 384 -27.83 22.15 0.97
N PRO A 385 -28.84 23.00 0.66
CA PRO A 385 -30.22 22.71 1.02
C PRO A 385 -30.77 21.41 0.41
N GLU A 386 -30.27 21.01 -0.77
CA GLU A 386 -30.68 19.77 -1.44
C GLU A 386 -30.10 18.51 -0.78
N LEU A 387 -29.06 18.65 0.06
CA LEU A 387 -28.42 17.57 0.79
C LEU A 387 -29.05 17.33 2.17
N VAL A 388 -29.87 18.26 2.67
CA VAL A 388 -30.52 18.16 3.98
C VAL A 388 -31.46 16.94 4.00
N GLY A 389 -31.32 16.11 5.04
CA GLY A 389 -32.07 14.86 5.18
C GLY A 389 -31.60 13.70 4.31
N LEU A 390 -30.68 13.97 3.35
CA LEU A 390 -30.08 12.96 2.49
C LEU A 390 -28.67 12.58 2.91
N ILE A 391 -27.88 13.52 3.43
CA ILE A 391 -26.47 13.34 3.82
C ILE A 391 -26.33 13.52 5.33
N ASP A 392 -25.83 12.50 6.03
CA ASP A 392 -25.60 12.55 7.49
C ASP A 392 -24.25 13.18 7.84
N ALA A 393 -23.27 13.07 6.96
CA ALA A 393 -21.96 13.67 7.15
C ALA A 393 -21.36 14.15 5.81
N VAL A 394 -20.69 15.30 5.83
CA VAL A 394 -19.87 15.75 4.71
C VAL A 394 -18.42 15.86 5.14
N SER A 395 -17.51 15.38 4.29
CA SER A 395 -16.07 15.51 4.47
C SER A 395 -15.51 16.35 3.33
N ILE A 396 -14.96 17.52 3.66
CA ILE A 396 -14.50 18.53 2.71
C ILE A 396 -12.97 18.56 2.70
N SER A 397 -12.37 18.54 1.53
CA SER A 397 -10.91 18.59 1.35
C SER A 397 -10.40 20.04 1.42
N LEU A 398 -9.99 20.50 2.63
CA LEU A 398 -9.38 21.80 2.83
C LEU A 398 -7.98 21.88 2.24
N ASN A 399 -7.15 20.87 2.53
CA ASN A 399 -5.75 20.69 2.12
C ASN A 399 -4.77 21.79 2.59
N THR A 400 -5.15 23.04 2.73
CA THR A 400 -4.37 24.16 3.31
C THR A 400 -5.27 25.35 3.61
N THR A 401 -4.81 26.29 4.44
CA THR A 401 -5.50 27.56 4.73
C THR A 401 -5.01 28.72 3.86
N ASP A 402 -4.06 28.48 2.97
CA ASP A 402 -3.50 29.50 2.06
C ASP A 402 -4.09 29.32 0.66
N PRO A 403 -4.82 30.32 0.10
CA PRO A 403 -5.46 30.23 -1.22
C PRO A 403 -4.47 29.97 -2.37
N LYS A 404 -3.26 30.52 -2.30
CA LYS A 404 -2.24 30.32 -3.33
C LYS A 404 -1.72 28.89 -3.30
N LEU A 405 -1.32 28.41 -2.11
CA LEU A 405 -0.90 27.02 -1.92
C LEU A 405 -2.03 26.04 -2.26
N TYR A 406 -3.31 26.38 -1.95
CA TYR A 406 -4.48 25.61 -2.35
C TYR A 406 -4.53 25.43 -3.87
N GLY A 407 -4.35 26.53 -4.61
CA GLY A 407 -4.29 26.49 -6.07
C GLY A 407 -3.17 25.62 -6.61
N GLU A 408 -1.98 25.68 -6.01
CA GLU A 408 -0.84 24.84 -6.35
C GLU A 408 -1.11 23.35 -6.10
N LEU A 409 -1.61 23.01 -4.90
CA LEU A 409 -1.88 21.63 -4.50
C LEU A 409 -3.01 20.99 -5.30
N MET A 410 -4.07 21.74 -5.57
CA MET A 410 -5.25 21.28 -6.30
C MET A 410 -5.13 21.44 -7.81
N ARG A 411 -4.12 22.20 -8.30
CA ARG A 411 -3.89 22.61 -9.70
C ARG A 411 -5.12 23.28 -10.31
N ILE A 412 -5.61 24.30 -9.61
CA ILE A 412 -6.79 25.08 -9.96
C ILE A 412 -6.55 26.58 -9.70
N ASP A 413 -7.52 27.40 -10.07
CA ASP A 413 -7.57 28.81 -9.66
C ASP A 413 -7.92 28.92 -8.15
N GLY A 414 -6.89 28.95 -7.31
CA GLY A 414 -7.04 28.97 -5.85
C GLY A 414 -7.69 30.24 -5.33
N GLU A 415 -7.38 31.40 -5.92
CA GLU A 415 -7.97 32.68 -5.52
C GLU A 415 -9.50 32.70 -5.68
N ARG A 416 -10.01 32.05 -6.70
CA ARG A 416 -11.44 31.96 -6.97
C ARG A 416 -12.11 30.80 -6.22
N LEU A 417 -11.47 29.63 -6.14
CA LEU A 417 -12.12 28.41 -5.68
C LEU A 417 -11.94 28.15 -4.19
N PHE A 418 -10.89 28.66 -3.55
CA PHE A 418 -10.74 28.56 -2.11
C PHE A 418 -11.86 29.27 -1.34
N PRO A 419 -12.22 30.54 -1.63
CA PRO A 419 -13.36 31.18 -0.97
C PRO A 419 -14.70 30.45 -1.23
N ALA A 420 -14.87 29.90 -2.41
CA ALA A 420 -16.10 29.14 -2.74
C ALA A 420 -16.21 27.83 -1.93
N MET A 421 -15.09 27.14 -1.68
CA MET A 421 -15.03 25.95 -0.83
C MET A 421 -15.32 26.32 0.63
N ILE A 422 -14.78 27.45 1.11
CA ILE A 422 -15.08 27.96 2.47
C ILE A 422 -16.55 28.31 2.61
N ASP A 423 -17.16 29.01 1.64
CA ASP A 423 -18.60 29.30 1.66
C ASP A 423 -19.42 28.00 1.72
N PHE A 424 -19.08 27.00 0.89
CA PHE A 424 -19.74 25.70 0.96
C PHE A 424 -19.61 25.05 2.35
N ALA A 425 -18.41 25.09 2.97
CA ALA A 425 -18.19 24.54 4.30
C ALA A 425 -19.04 25.26 5.36
N GLN A 426 -19.09 26.59 5.35
CA GLN A 426 -19.89 27.40 6.26
C GLN A 426 -21.41 27.15 6.10
N GLN A 427 -21.87 26.98 4.86
CA GLN A 427 -23.27 26.60 4.60
C GLN A 427 -23.55 25.17 5.11
N ALA A 428 -22.60 24.24 4.88
CA ALA A 428 -22.75 22.87 5.35
C ALA A 428 -22.83 22.78 6.89
N VAL A 429 -22.00 23.52 7.63
CA VAL A 429 -22.02 23.57 9.10
C VAL A 429 -23.38 24.05 9.64
N LYS A 430 -24.05 24.96 8.93
CA LYS A 430 -25.37 25.49 9.35
C LYS A 430 -26.51 24.51 9.13
N HIS A 431 -26.40 23.61 8.18
CA HIS A 431 -27.54 22.82 7.68
C HIS A 431 -27.40 21.32 7.76
N LEU A 432 -26.18 20.78 7.85
CA LEU A 432 -25.92 19.33 7.85
C LEU A 432 -25.50 18.84 9.25
N PRO A 433 -25.86 17.60 9.61
CA PRO A 433 -25.63 17.08 10.96
C PRO A 433 -24.16 17.00 11.37
N LYS A 434 -23.25 16.70 10.42
CA LYS A 434 -21.83 16.57 10.69
C LYS A 434 -20.99 17.08 9.52
N VAL A 435 -20.05 17.95 9.81
CA VAL A 435 -19.09 18.50 8.86
C VAL A 435 -17.67 18.20 9.34
N VAL A 436 -16.86 17.61 8.46
CA VAL A 436 -15.45 17.33 8.70
C VAL A 436 -14.65 18.04 7.60
N MET A 437 -13.58 18.72 7.96
CA MET A 437 -12.63 19.26 7.00
C MET A 437 -11.28 18.55 7.13
N THR A 438 -10.71 18.15 6.00
CA THR A 438 -9.52 17.31 5.99
C THR A 438 -8.36 17.97 5.26
N ILE A 439 -7.16 17.68 5.73
CA ILE A 439 -5.91 17.95 5.00
C ILE A 439 -5.19 16.63 4.70
N VAL A 440 -4.36 16.64 3.67
CA VAL A 440 -3.37 15.57 3.44
C VAL A 440 -2.11 15.93 4.20
N ASP A 441 -1.50 14.96 4.89
CA ASP A 441 -0.27 15.14 5.66
C ASP A 441 0.93 15.30 4.73
N ILE A 442 1.29 16.55 4.44
CA ILE A 442 2.45 16.94 3.64
C ILE A 442 3.21 18.07 4.34
N ASP A 443 4.53 18.09 4.22
CA ASP A 443 5.41 19.03 4.93
C ASP A 443 5.10 20.51 4.67
N LYS A 444 4.49 20.85 3.53
CA LYS A 444 4.15 22.23 3.15
C LYS A 444 2.93 22.79 3.87
N VAL A 445 2.18 21.96 4.62
CA VAL A 445 0.93 22.36 5.26
C VAL A 445 1.09 22.44 6.76
N ASP A 446 0.83 23.62 7.31
CA ASP A 446 0.78 23.86 8.75
C ASP A 446 -0.50 23.24 9.34
N LYS A 447 -0.34 22.09 10.01
CA LYS A 447 -1.44 21.32 10.58
C LYS A 447 -2.14 22.03 11.73
N GLU A 448 -1.38 22.72 12.60
CA GLU A 448 -1.93 23.42 13.75
C GLU A 448 -2.74 24.64 13.31
N LYS A 449 -2.23 25.40 12.35
CA LYS A 449 -2.97 26.50 11.73
C LYS A 449 -4.25 26.02 11.04
N ALA A 450 -4.17 24.89 10.32
CA ALA A 450 -5.33 24.31 9.67
C ALA A 450 -6.38 23.82 10.68
N ARG A 451 -5.94 23.22 11.79
CA ARG A 451 -6.83 22.80 12.89
C ARG A 451 -7.56 24.00 13.49
N ALA A 452 -6.82 25.03 13.91
CA ALA A 452 -7.42 26.22 14.49
C ALA A 452 -8.43 26.88 13.54
N PHE A 453 -8.08 27.03 12.27
CA PHE A 453 -8.98 27.56 11.25
C PHE A 453 -10.28 26.76 11.14
N VAL A 454 -10.20 25.42 11.11
CA VAL A 454 -11.39 24.56 10.95
C VAL A 454 -12.26 24.56 12.21
N GLU A 455 -11.65 24.45 13.39
CA GLU A 455 -12.39 24.31 14.66
C GLU A 455 -12.91 25.65 15.16
N ASP A 456 -12.12 26.71 15.11
CA ASP A 456 -12.44 28.01 15.69
C ASP A 456 -13.17 28.94 14.71
N GLU A 457 -12.81 28.96 13.41
CA GLU A 457 -13.38 29.90 12.44
C GLU A 457 -14.54 29.29 11.64
N ILE A 458 -14.45 28.00 11.28
CA ILE A 458 -15.49 27.32 10.50
C ILE A 458 -16.52 26.63 11.40
N GLY A 459 -16.10 26.09 12.55
CA GLY A 459 -16.94 25.28 13.44
C GLY A 459 -17.14 23.86 12.97
N ALA A 460 -16.19 23.29 12.25
CA ALA A 460 -16.19 21.91 11.75
C ALA A 460 -15.17 21.03 12.50
N THR A 461 -15.26 19.71 12.31
CA THR A 461 -14.27 18.79 12.87
C THR A 461 -13.03 18.71 11.97
N PHE A 462 -11.84 18.86 12.53
CA PHE A 462 -10.58 18.72 11.78
C PHE A 462 -10.07 17.28 11.75
N VAL A 463 -9.57 16.82 10.61
CA VAL A 463 -8.94 15.49 10.44
C VAL A 463 -7.75 15.58 9.48
N THR A 464 -6.61 15.02 9.88
CA THR A 464 -5.46 14.82 8.99
C THR A 464 -5.53 13.44 8.33
N ARG A 465 -5.34 13.38 7.02
CA ARG A 465 -5.23 12.14 6.26
C ARG A 465 -3.78 11.88 5.92
N PRO A 466 -3.27 10.65 6.07
CA PRO A 466 -1.90 10.35 5.65
C PRO A 466 -1.72 10.64 4.15
N TYR A 467 -0.53 11.09 3.78
CA TYR A 467 -0.08 11.10 2.39
C TYR A 467 0.24 9.66 2.00
N PHE A 468 -0.19 9.22 0.83
CA PHE A 468 -0.05 7.83 0.38
C PHE A 468 1.39 7.40 0.17
#